data_0cd4ceecd3305a25def08b7a95ae9017
#
_entry.id   0cd4ceecd3305a25def08b7a95ae9017
#
_cell.length_a   1.000
_cell.length_b   1.000
_cell.length_c   1.000
_cell.angle_alpha   90.00
_cell.angle_beta   90.00
_cell.angle_gamma   90.00
#
_symmetry.space_group_name_H-M   'P 1'
#
loop_
_entity.id
_entity.type
_entity.pdbx_description
1 polymer ?
#
loop_
_entity_poly.entity_id
_entity_poly.type
_entity_poly.pdbx_seq_one_letter_code
_entity_poly.pdbx_strand_id
1 'polypeptide(L)'
;MKYDIIIIGAGPGGIFSAYELVKQNADLKIAVFELGNPLEKRRCPIDGEKVKSCINCKTCAIMSGFGGAGAFSDGKYNITNDFGGTLYEHIGRKKAIELMEYVDEINVTHGGEGTRMYSTAGTRFKKLCMQNKLNLLNASVRHLGTDINYVVLENLYAELKDKVEFRFNYQVDRLEMADGGYRVYCGEQFDDCEKCIVSVGRSGSKWMEKVCREMKIPTSSNRVDIGVRVEIPAEIFSHLTDELYESKIV
;
A
#
# COMPACT_ATOMS: atom_id res chain seq x y z
N MET A 1 -0.94 27.51 0.52
CA MET A 1 -2.27 27.50 -0.17
C MET A 1 -3.31 26.89 0.76
N LYS A 2 -4.62 26.99 0.43
CA LYS A 2 -5.66 26.32 1.21
C LYS A 2 -6.30 25.22 0.38
N TYR A 3 -6.37 24.00 0.94
CA TYR A 3 -6.99 22.81 0.38
C TYR A 3 -8.16 22.36 1.25
N ASP A 4 -9.09 21.63 0.66
CA ASP A 4 -10.09 20.92 1.44
C ASP A 4 -9.41 19.71 2.13
N ILE A 5 -8.58 18.98 1.37
CA ILE A 5 -7.89 17.80 1.89
C ILE A 5 -6.42 17.78 1.44
N ILE A 6 -5.52 17.55 2.39
CA ILE A 6 -4.13 17.17 2.10
C ILE A 6 -3.93 15.70 2.50
N ILE A 7 -3.34 14.93 1.58
CA ILE A 7 -2.93 13.55 1.80
C ILE A 7 -1.40 13.51 1.87
N ILE A 8 -0.84 12.99 2.94
CA ILE A 8 0.60 12.85 3.13
C ILE A 8 0.99 11.41 2.83
N GLY A 9 1.70 11.20 1.72
CA GLY A 9 2.13 9.92 1.19
C GLY A 9 1.31 9.44 0.00
N ALA A 10 1.99 9.12 -1.11
CA ALA A 10 1.41 8.57 -2.34
C ALA A 10 1.62 7.05 -2.47
N GLY A 11 1.61 6.33 -1.36
CA GLY A 11 1.49 4.87 -1.34
C GLY A 11 0.04 4.43 -1.61
N PRO A 12 -0.26 3.11 -1.59
CA PRO A 12 -1.61 2.60 -1.85
C PRO A 12 -2.70 3.31 -1.03
N GLY A 13 -2.48 3.51 0.28
CA GLY A 13 -3.44 4.22 1.13
C GLY A 13 -3.75 5.64 0.66
N GLY A 14 -2.73 6.41 0.23
CA GLY A 14 -2.92 7.76 -0.28
C GLY A 14 -3.58 7.79 -1.65
N ILE A 15 -3.16 6.90 -2.57
CA ILE A 15 -3.72 6.80 -3.92
C ILE A 15 -5.21 6.45 -3.88
N PHE A 16 -5.58 5.39 -3.15
CA PHE A 16 -6.99 4.99 -3.03
C PHE A 16 -7.83 6.00 -2.26
N SER A 17 -7.25 6.72 -1.29
CA SER A 17 -7.94 7.85 -0.65
C SER A 17 -8.23 8.97 -1.64
N ALA A 18 -7.25 9.36 -2.46
CA ALA A 18 -7.43 10.37 -3.49
C ALA A 18 -8.47 9.93 -4.53
N TYR A 19 -8.40 8.67 -4.98
CA TYR A 19 -9.34 8.08 -5.92
C TYR A 19 -10.79 8.16 -5.43
N GLU A 20 -11.04 7.69 -4.19
CA GLU A 20 -12.37 7.74 -3.60
C GLU A 20 -12.90 9.15 -3.39
N LEU A 21 -12.06 10.06 -2.93
CA LEU A 21 -12.46 11.44 -2.71
C LEU A 21 -12.88 12.12 -4.02
N VAL A 22 -12.08 11.95 -5.08
CA VAL A 22 -12.40 12.48 -6.42
C VAL A 22 -13.67 11.85 -6.99
N LYS A 23 -13.87 10.54 -6.79
CA LYS A 23 -15.06 9.82 -7.24
C LYS A 23 -16.32 10.29 -6.53
N GLN A 24 -16.25 10.60 -5.24
CA GLN A 24 -17.38 11.05 -4.45
C GLN A 24 -17.70 12.54 -4.64
N ASN A 25 -16.69 13.38 -4.81
CA ASN A 25 -16.86 14.80 -5.04
C ASN A 25 -15.67 15.37 -5.84
N ALA A 26 -15.90 15.64 -7.12
CA ALA A 26 -14.89 16.15 -8.03
C ALA A 26 -14.49 17.62 -7.77
N ASP A 27 -15.28 18.38 -6.99
CA ASP A 27 -15.02 19.79 -6.70
C ASP A 27 -14.05 19.99 -5.53
N LEU A 28 -13.68 18.90 -4.81
CA LEU A 28 -12.72 18.98 -3.72
C LEU A 28 -11.33 19.39 -4.21
N LYS A 29 -10.75 20.38 -3.55
CA LYS A 29 -9.36 20.78 -3.77
C LYS A 29 -8.44 19.88 -2.95
N ILE A 30 -7.87 18.86 -3.61
CA ILE A 30 -7.06 17.83 -2.98
C ILE A 30 -5.60 18.01 -3.37
N ALA A 31 -4.68 17.90 -2.40
CA ALA A 31 -3.25 17.75 -2.65
C ALA A 31 -2.71 16.44 -2.06
N VAL A 32 -1.77 15.83 -2.77
CA VAL A 32 -0.99 14.68 -2.29
C VAL A 32 0.48 15.06 -2.21
N PHE A 33 1.05 14.99 -1.02
CA PHE A 33 2.45 15.31 -0.76
C PHE A 33 3.25 14.01 -0.59
N GLU A 34 4.22 13.79 -1.46
CA GLU A 34 5.01 12.57 -1.50
C GLU A 34 6.51 12.88 -1.38
N LEU A 35 7.17 12.18 -0.48
CA LEU A 35 8.60 12.31 -0.20
C LEU A 35 9.48 11.94 -1.40
N GLY A 36 9.08 10.95 -2.18
CA GLY A 36 9.85 10.42 -3.30
C GLY A 36 9.41 10.97 -4.64
N ASN A 37 9.89 10.31 -5.69
CA ASN A 37 9.68 10.71 -7.08
C ASN A 37 8.31 10.24 -7.64
N PRO A 38 7.81 10.87 -8.72
CA PRO A 38 6.77 10.30 -9.54
C PRO A 38 7.22 8.96 -10.13
N LEU A 39 6.27 8.11 -10.52
CA LEU A 39 6.50 6.70 -10.85
C LEU A 39 7.60 6.51 -11.91
N GLU A 40 7.56 7.26 -12.98
CA GLU A 40 8.49 7.17 -14.12
C GLU A 40 9.94 7.59 -13.78
N LYS A 41 10.13 8.33 -12.67
CA LYS A 41 11.44 8.78 -12.18
C LYS A 41 11.99 7.93 -11.03
N ARG A 42 11.27 6.91 -10.63
CA ARG A 42 11.70 6.01 -9.55
C ARG A 42 12.71 4.99 -10.08
N ARG A 43 13.98 5.21 -9.84
CA ARG A 43 15.06 4.30 -10.26
C ARG A 43 16.03 4.08 -9.11
N CYS A 44 16.27 2.80 -8.80
CA CYS A 44 17.35 2.42 -7.89
C CYS A 44 18.69 2.59 -8.61
N PRO A 45 19.72 3.17 -7.96
CA PRO A 45 21.04 3.30 -8.57
C PRO A 45 21.80 1.97 -8.69
N ILE A 46 21.34 0.89 -8.08
CA ILE A 46 21.94 -0.44 -8.24
C ILE A 46 21.73 -0.90 -9.68
N ASP A 47 22.82 -1.07 -10.42
CA ASP A 47 22.84 -1.50 -11.82
C ASP A 47 23.50 -2.91 -12.01
N GLY A 48 24.06 -3.47 -10.93
CA GLY A 48 24.76 -4.75 -10.95
C GLY A 48 26.20 -4.69 -11.47
N GLU A 49 26.60 -3.58 -12.10
CA GLU A 49 27.95 -3.38 -12.66
C GLU A 49 28.76 -2.38 -11.84
N LYS A 50 28.38 -1.10 -11.87
CA LYS A 50 29.07 -0.02 -11.16
C LYS A 50 28.61 0.08 -9.71
N VAL A 51 27.33 -0.07 -9.48
CA VAL A 51 26.71 -0.03 -8.15
C VAL A 51 26.11 -1.41 -7.83
N LYS A 52 26.87 -2.24 -7.14
CA LYS A 52 26.51 -3.64 -6.85
C LYS A 52 25.69 -3.83 -5.58
N SER A 53 25.69 -2.85 -4.68
CA SER A 53 24.99 -2.94 -3.38
C SER A 53 24.30 -1.63 -3.03
N CYS A 54 23.41 -1.68 -2.04
CA CYS A 54 22.66 -0.52 -1.59
C CYS A 54 23.59 0.59 -1.07
N ILE A 55 23.44 1.80 -1.62
CA ILE A 55 24.21 3.00 -1.24
C ILE A 55 23.51 3.84 -0.17
N ASN A 56 22.40 3.36 0.41
CA ASN A 56 21.62 4.04 1.45
C ASN A 56 21.22 5.46 1.06
N CYS A 57 20.54 5.60 -0.10
CA CYS A 57 20.04 6.89 -0.58
C CYS A 57 19.20 7.61 0.49
N LYS A 58 19.32 8.94 0.59
CA LYS A 58 18.53 9.76 1.53
C LYS A 58 17.03 9.51 1.38
N THR A 59 16.55 9.42 0.14
CA THR A 59 15.20 8.97 -0.21
C THR A 59 15.32 7.74 -1.10
N CYS A 60 14.87 6.59 -0.61
CA CYS A 60 14.99 5.32 -1.33
C CYS A 60 13.94 5.25 -2.44
N ALA A 61 14.38 5.20 -3.70
CA ALA A 61 13.49 5.14 -4.86
C ALA A 61 12.60 3.87 -4.90
N ILE A 62 13.01 2.77 -4.22
CA ILE A 62 12.20 1.55 -4.12
C ILE A 62 11.12 1.69 -3.05
N MET A 63 11.39 2.40 -1.95
CA MET A 63 10.47 2.48 -0.80
C MET A 63 9.56 3.70 -0.85
N SER A 64 10.00 4.80 -1.50
CA SER A 64 9.30 6.08 -1.53
C SER A 64 9.05 6.54 -2.95
N GLY A 65 7.95 7.28 -3.16
CA GLY A 65 7.45 7.75 -4.44
C GLY A 65 6.05 7.23 -4.73
N PHE A 66 5.50 7.61 -5.87
CA PHE A 66 4.15 7.19 -6.27
C PHE A 66 4.03 5.66 -6.30
N GLY A 67 2.99 5.12 -5.69
CA GLY A 67 2.81 3.68 -5.48
C GLY A 67 3.49 3.14 -4.20
N GLY A 68 4.30 3.96 -3.50
CA GLY A 68 4.98 3.55 -2.27
C GLY A 68 5.91 2.36 -2.46
N ALA A 69 6.15 1.57 -1.41
CA ALA A 69 6.95 0.35 -1.46
C ALA A 69 6.32 -0.76 -2.33
N GLY A 70 5.01 -0.65 -2.59
CA GLY A 70 4.27 -1.61 -3.43
C GLY A 70 4.56 -1.51 -4.93
N ALA A 71 5.05 -0.36 -5.42
CA ALA A 71 5.21 -0.12 -6.86
C ALA A 71 6.15 -1.10 -7.57
N PHE A 72 7.14 -1.62 -6.88
CA PHE A 72 8.11 -2.58 -7.41
C PHE A 72 8.00 -3.96 -6.74
N SER A 73 6.88 -4.22 -6.09
CA SER A 73 6.55 -5.53 -5.55
C SER A 73 5.92 -6.41 -6.63
N ASP A 74 5.65 -7.66 -6.28
CA ASP A 74 5.00 -8.63 -7.13
C ASP A 74 3.49 -8.38 -7.35
N GLY A 75 2.95 -7.27 -6.87
CA GLY A 75 1.56 -6.88 -7.08
C GLY A 75 0.56 -7.89 -6.50
N LYS A 76 0.82 -8.35 -5.29
CA LYS A 76 -0.02 -9.33 -4.63
C LYS A 76 -1.11 -8.67 -3.78
N TYR A 77 -2.36 -9.04 -4.03
CA TYR A 77 -3.53 -8.56 -3.31
C TYR A 77 -4.24 -9.73 -2.62
N ASN A 78 -4.24 -9.72 -1.29
CA ASN A 78 -4.90 -10.74 -0.48
C ASN A 78 -6.32 -10.29 -0.10
N ILE A 79 -7.32 -11.10 -0.43
CA ILE A 79 -8.72 -10.89 -0.07
C ILE A 79 -9.07 -11.92 1.01
N THR A 80 -8.88 -11.52 2.25
CA THR A 80 -9.07 -12.40 3.40
C THR A 80 -9.15 -11.63 4.72
N ASN A 81 -9.86 -12.19 5.70
CA ASN A 81 -9.83 -11.74 7.09
C ASN A 81 -8.95 -12.62 7.99
N ASP A 82 -8.33 -13.66 7.45
CA ASP A 82 -7.61 -14.65 8.26
C ASP A 82 -6.14 -14.26 8.50
N PHE A 83 -5.62 -13.29 7.72
CA PHE A 83 -4.29 -12.72 7.88
C PHE A 83 -4.14 -11.36 7.14
N GLY A 84 -3.04 -10.66 7.37
CA GLY A 84 -2.70 -9.42 6.65
C GLY A 84 -3.23 -8.14 7.29
N GLY A 85 -3.96 -8.23 8.40
CA GLY A 85 -4.45 -7.07 9.13
C GLY A 85 -5.72 -7.38 9.93
N THR A 86 -6.20 -6.37 10.65
CA THR A 86 -7.36 -6.48 11.58
C THR A 86 -8.51 -5.54 11.19
N LEU A 87 -8.61 -5.14 9.93
CA LEU A 87 -9.66 -4.23 9.45
C LEU A 87 -11.06 -4.71 9.85
N TYR A 88 -11.28 -6.03 9.83
CA TYR A 88 -12.56 -6.64 10.20
C TYR A 88 -12.96 -6.37 11.68
N GLU A 89 -12.03 -6.10 12.57
CA GLU A 89 -12.32 -5.74 13.96
C GLU A 89 -13.00 -4.37 14.06
N HIS A 90 -12.75 -3.48 13.10
CA HIS A 90 -13.28 -2.13 13.08
C HIS A 90 -14.60 -2.00 12.28
N ILE A 91 -14.73 -2.72 11.17
CA ILE A 91 -15.85 -2.55 10.23
C ILE A 91 -16.68 -3.82 10.01
N GLY A 92 -16.33 -4.92 10.68
CA GLY A 92 -16.95 -6.23 10.53
C GLY A 92 -16.42 -7.05 9.34
N ARG A 93 -16.45 -8.38 9.48
CA ARG A 93 -15.81 -9.32 8.52
C ARG A 93 -16.37 -9.20 7.10
N LYS A 94 -17.70 -9.06 6.95
CA LYS A 94 -18.33 -8.97 5.65
C LYS A 94 -17.90 -7.71 4.91
N LYS A 95 -18.02 -6.56 5.56
CA LYS A 95 -17.66 -5.26 4.97
C LYS A 95 -16.17 -5.15 4.65
N ALA A 96 -15.31 -5.78 5.46
CA ALA A 96 -13.88 -5.83 5.18
C ALA A 96 -13.56 -6.60 3.88
N ILE A 97 -14.21 -7.73 3.64
CA ILE A 97 -14.07 -8.48 2.38
C ILE A 97 -14.61 -7.66 1.20
N GLU A 98 -15.82 -7.12 1.31
CA GLU A 98 -16.43 -6.28 0.26
C GLU A 98 -15.52 -5.12 -0.14
N LEU A 99 -14.83 -4.49 0.83
CA LEU A 99 -13.89 -3.42 0.56
C LEU A 99 -12.61 -3.92 -0.14
N MET A 100 -12.09 -5.09 0.23
CA MET A 100 -10.95 -5.70 -0.44
C MET A 100 -11.27 -6.10 -1.88
N GLU A 101 -12.47 -6.66 -2.11
CA GLU A 101 -12.97 -6.99 -3.45
C GLU A 101 -13.15 -5.73 -4.31
N TYR A 102 -13.65 -4.65 -3.74
CA TYR A 102 -13.77 -3.36 -4.41
C TYR A 102 -12.40 -2.79 -4.83
N VAL A 103 -11.38 -2.88 -3.97
CA VAL A 103 -10.01 -2.48 -4.33
C VAL A 103 -9.45 -3.37 -5.45
N ASP A 104 -9.75 -4.66 -5.41
CA ASP A 104 -9.35 -5.59 -6.50
C ASP A 104 -10.03 -5.23 -7.82
N GLU A 105 -11.30 -4.87 -7.83
CA GLU A 105 -12.03 -4.40 -9.01
C GLU A 105 -11.38 -3.13 -9.61
N ILE A 106 -10.98 -2.18 -8.77
CA ILE A 106 -10.25 -0.99 -9.23
C ILE A 106 -8.93 -1.40 -9.91
N ASN A 107 -8.16 -2.31 -9.32
CA ASN A 107 -6.91 -2.78 -9.94
C ASN A 107 -7.17 -3.49 -11.29
N VAL A 108 -8.21 -4.31 -11.36
CA VAL A 108 -8.59 -5.01 -12.59
C VAL A 108 -8.95 -4.00 -13.68
N THR A 109 -9.79 -3.03 -13.40
CA THR A 109 -10.25 -2.02 -14.37
C THR A 109 -9.15 -1.04 -14.79
N HIS A 110 -8.04 -0.98 -14.05
CA HIS A 110 -6.89 -0.13 -14.37
C HIS A 110 -5.73 -0.89 -15.03
N GLY A 111 -5.96 -2.08 -15.56
CA GLY A 111 -4.96 -2.83 -16.32
C GLY A 111 -4.65 -4.23 -15.77
N GLY A 112 -5.33 -4.64 -14.70
CA GLY A 112 -5.21 -5.98 -14.13
C GLY A 112 -6.09 -7.04 -14.82
N GLU A 113 -6.76 -6.71 -15.93
CA GLU A 113 -7.62 -7.64 -16.66
C GLU A 113 -6.84 -8.85 -17.13
N GLY A 114 -7.50 -10.03 -17.09
CA GLY A 114 -6.90 -11.30 -17.50
C GLY A 114 -5.95 -11.92 -16.46
N THR A 115 -5.65 -11.26 -15.35
CA THR A 115 -4.84 -11.84 -14.27
C THR A 115 -5.65 -12.86 -13.46
N ARG A 116 -4.98 -13.98 -13.09
CA ARG A 116 -5.64 -15.07 -12.38
C ARG A 116 -5.89 -14.71 -10.91
N MET A 117 -7.09 -15.03 -10.44
CA MET A 117 -7.41 -15.10 -9.01
C MET A 117 -7.17 -16.52 -8.52
N TYR A 118 -6.29 -16.69 -7.54
CA TYR A 118 -6.08 -17.95 -6.84
C TYR A 118 -6.97 -18.00 -5.60
N SER A 119 -7.41 -19.18 -5.21
CA SER A 119 -8.27 -19.33 -4.02
C SER A 119 -7.97 -20.62 -3.30
N THR A 120 -8.02 -20.57 -1.97
CA THR A 120 -7.96 -21.77 -1.12
C THR A 120 -9.35 -22.44 -0.96
N ALA A 121 -10.41 -21.88 -1.55
CA ALA A 121 -11.73 -22.46 -1.52
C ALA A 121 -11.79 -23.73 -2.39
N GLY A 122 -12.30 -24.82 -1.82
CA GLY A 122 -12.48 -26.09 -2.52
C GLY A 122 -11.22 -26.87 -2.85
N THR A 123 -10.03 -26.38 -2.45
CA THR A 123 -8.78 -27.11 -2.70
C THR A 123 -8.66 -28.41 -1.88
N ARG A 124 -8.08 -29.43 -2.50
CA ARG A 124 -7.73 -30.70 -1.82
C ARG A 124 -6.78 -30.51 -0.62
N PHE A 125 -5.96 -29.48 -0.65
CA PHE A 125 -4.99 -29.19 0.42
C PHE A 125 -5.65 -28.89 1.76
N LYS A 126 -6.87 -28.35 1.76
CA LYS A 126 -7.60 -28.11 3.00
C LYS A 126 -7.83 -29.41 3.78
N LYS A 127 -8.30 -30.46 3.07
CA LYS A 127 -8.48 -31.80 3.67
C LYS A 127 -7.16 -32.41 4.13
N LEU A 128 -6.11 -32.28 3.30
CA LEU A 128 -4.79 -32.79 3.61
C LEU A 128 -4.20 -32.13 4.86
N CYS A 129 -4.34 -30.83 4.99
CA CYS A 129 -3.91 -30.09 6.20
C CYS A 129 -4.67 -30.61 7.44
N MET A 130 -6.00 -30.72 7.37
CA MET A 130 -6.79 -31.22 8.50
C MET A 130 -6.39 -32.64 8.92
N GLN A 131 -6.10 -33.53 7.98
CA GLN A 131 -5.65 -34.89 8.25
C GLN A 131 -4.30 -34.92 8.98
N ASN A 132 -3.48 -33.89 8.83
CA ASN A 132 -2.18 -33.73 9.47
C ASN A 132 -2.20 -32.73 10.64
N LYS A 133 -3.38 -32.40 11.18
CA LYS A 133 -3.56 -31.45 12.30
C LYS A 133 -3.03 -30.05 11.99
N LEU A 134 -3.06 -29.67 10.74
CA LEU A 134 -2.73 -28.33 10.23
C LEU A 134 -4.02 -27.66 9.75
N ASN A 135 -4.01 -26.33 9.69
CA ASN A 135 -5.11 -25.54 9.18
C ASN A 135 -4.65 -24.66 8.02
N LEU A 136 -5.24 -24.87 6.84
CA LEU A 136 -5.05 -23.98 5.69
C LEU A 136 -5.99 -22.78 5.85
N LEU A 137 -5.43 -21.59 5.98
CA LEU A 137 -6.20 -20.35 6.09
C LEU A 137 -6.94 -20.02 4.78
N ASN A 138 -8.14 -19.44 4.91
CA ASN A 138 -8.92 -19.09 3.73
C ASN A 138 -8.42 -17.77 3.14
N ALA A 139 -8.20 -17.77 1.83
CA ALA A 139 -7.84 -16.57 1.09
C ALA A 139 -8.22 -16.69 -0.38
N SER A 140 -8.52 -15.55 -1.00
CA SER A 140 -8.39 -15.33 -2.43
C SER A 140 -7.21 -14.39 -2.65
N VAL A 141 -6.38 -14.66 -3.65
CA VAL A 141 -5.15 -13.92 -3.92
C VAL A 141 -5.09 -13.57 -5.39
N ARG A 142 -5.06 -12.29 -5.72
CA ARG A 142 -4.70 -11.83 -7.05
C ARG A 142 -3.21 -11.52 -7.09
N HIS A 143 -2.55 -12.05 -8.11
CA HIS A 143 -1.15 -11.77 -8.36
C HIS A 143 -1.02 -11.08 -9.73
N LEU A 144 -0.71 -9.79 -9.70
CA LEU A 144 -0.53 -9.00 -10.92
C LEU A 144 0.84 -9.22 -11.56
N GLY A 145 1.86 -9.48 -10.75
CA GLY A 145 3.25 -9.36 -11.17
C GLY A 145 3.71 -7.90 -11.19
N THR A 146 5.01 -7.68 -11.24
CA THR A 146 5.60 -6.34 -11.16
C THR A 146 5.20 -5.46 -12.34
N ASP A 147 5.17 -6.02 -13.55
CA ASP A 147 4.90 -5.25 -14.78
C ASP A 147 3.44 -4.77 -14.85
N ILE A 148 2.48 -5.66 -14.57
CA ILE A 148 1.05 -5.29 -14.58
C ILE A 148 0.75 -4.34 -13.41
N ASN A 149 1.35 -4.58 -12.24
CA ASN A 149 1.21 -3.67 -11.11
C ASN A 149 1.69 -2.25 -11.44
N TYR A 150 2.78 -2.14 -12.21
CA TYR A 150 3.26 -0.86 -12.71
C TYR A 150 2.22 -0.18 -13.62
N VAL A 151 1.64 -0.91 -14.58
CA VAL A 151 0.59 -0.40 -15.49
C VAL A 151 -0.64 0.08 -14.70
N VAL A 152 -1.08 -0.67 -13.70
CA VAL A 152 -2.20 -0.28 -12.83
C VAL A 152 -1.90 1.05 -12.14
N LEU A 153 -0.70 1.23 -11.63
CA LEU A 153 -0.29 2.48 -10.99
C LEU A 153 -0.20 3.66 -11.97
N GLU A 154 0.29 3.43 -13.20
CA GLU A 154 0.30 4.46 -14.25
C GLU A 154 -1.11 4.92 -14.61
N ASN A 155 -2.05 3.98 -14.77
CA ASN A 155 -3.43 4.29 -15.12
C ASN A 155 -4.15 5.03 -13.98
N LEU A 156 -3.95 4.62 -12.73
CA LEU A 156 -4.45 5.36 -11.56
C LEU A 156 -3.89 6.78 -11.50
N TYR A 157 -2.58 6.93 -11.77
CA TYR A 157 -1.98 8.26 -11.81
C TYR A 157 -2.56 9.11 -12.95
N ALA A 158 -2.73 8.53 -14.14
CA ALA A 158 -3.29 9.23 -15.29
C ALA A 158 -4.73 9.73 -15.03
N GLU A 159 -5.54 8.95 -14.28
CA GLU A 159 -6.90 9.35 -13.91
C GLU A 159 -6.91 10.49 -12.87
N LEU A 160 -5.93 10.50 -11.96
CA LEU A 160 -5.91 11.42 -10.82
C LEU A 160 -5.16 12.73 -11.07
N LYS A 161 -4.13 12.74 -11.93
CA LYS A 161 -3.16 13.84 -12.09
C LYS A 161 -3.77 15.20 -12.44
N ASP A 162 -4.91 15.22 -13.13
CA ASP A 162 -5.60 16.46 -13.55
C ASP A 162 -6.67 16.90 -12.53
N LYS A 163 -6.96 16.05 -11.52
CA LYS A 163 -7.97 16.28 -10.49
C LYS A 163 -7.37 16.55 -9.11
N VAL A 164 -6.12 16.13 -8.91
CA VAL A 164 -5.41 16.17 -7.64
C VAL A 164 -4.05 16.81 -7.85
N GLU A 165 -3.66 17.74 -7.00
CA GLU A 165 -2.33 18.32 -7.04
C GLU A 165 -1.32 17.38 -6.39
N PHE A 166 -0.43 16.75 -7.19
CA PHE A 166 0.66 15.93 -6.68
C PHE A 166 1.94 16.76 -6.53
N ARG A 167 2.51 16.78 -5.31
CA ARG A 167 3.82 17.35 -5.03
C ARG A 167 4.78 16.24 -4.65
N PHE A 168 5.69 15.92 -5.56
CA PHE A 168 6.76 14.95 -5.39
C PHE A 168 8.03 15.60 -4.86
N ASN A 169 8.92 14.79 -4.26
CA ASN A 169 10.10 15.26 -3.55
C ASN A 169 9.77 16.31 -2.48
N TYR A 170 8.60 16.16 -1.88
CA TYR A 170 8.05 17.08 -0.90
C TYR A 170 8.04 16.44 0.48
N GLN A 171 9.04 16.79 1.28
CA GLN A 171 9.19 16.23 2.62
C GLN A 171 8.33 17.03 3.60
N VAL A 172 7.32 16.40 4.15
CA VAL A 172 6.54 16.98 5.24
C VAL A 172 7.31 16.79 6.54
N ASP A 173 7.65 17.91 7.19
CA ASP A 173 8.43 17.91 8.43
C ASP A 173 7.54 17.92 9.68
N ARG A 174 6.41 18.65 9.60
CA ARG A 174 5.53 18.89 10.74
C ARG A 174 4.08 19.01 10.31
N LEU A 175 3.18 18.56 11.17
CA LEU A 175 1.74 18.70 11.06
C LEU A 175 1.21 19.30 12.36
N GLU A 176 0.43 20.36 12.26
CA GLU A 176 -0.17 21.06 13.41
C GLU A 176 -1.67 21.25 13.20
N MET A 177 -2.40 21.32 14.30
CA MET A 177 -3.78 21.82 14.28
C MET A 177 -3.76 23.33 14.05
N ALA A 178 -4.61 23.80 13.14
CA ALA A 178 -4.83 25.23 12.85
C ALA A 178 -6.32 25.55 12.92
N ASP A 179 -6.68 26.82 12.91
CA ASP A 179 -8.07 27.26 12.99
C ASP A 179 -8.93 26.62 11.88
N GLY A 180 -9.80 25.71 12.29
CA GLY A 180 -10.72 24.98 11.40
C GLY A 180 -10.12 23.83 10.61
N GLY A 181 -8.89 23.39 10.89
CA GLY A 181 -8.25 22.29 10.17
C GLY A 181 -6.81 22.01 10.60
N TYR A 182 -5.94 21.85 9.61
CA TYR A 182 -4.55 21.46 9.81
C TYR A 182 -3.60 22.31 8.96
N ARG A 183 -2.40 22.50 9.47
CA ARG A 183 -1.28 23.12 8.78
C ARG A 183 -0.15 22.11 8.58
N VAL A 184 0.25 21.95 7.33
CA VAL A 184 1.28 20.99 6.89
C VAL A 184 2.52 21.76 6.45
N TYR A 185 3.66 21.49 7.08
CA TYR A 185 4.92 22.20 6.84
C TYR A 185 5.91 21.38 6.03
N CYS A 186 6.60 22.08 5.13
CA CYS A 186 7.79 21.60 4.41
C CYS A 186 8.89 22.68 4.54
N GLY A 187 9.81 22.51 5.45
CA GLY A 187 10.76 23.55 5.83
C GLY A 187 10.03 24.77 6.41
N GLU A 188 10.29 25.95 5.81
CA GLU A 188 9.63 27.21 6.18
C GLU A 188 8.28 27.43 5.48
N GLN A 189 7.99 26.65 4.44
CA GLN A 189 6.72 26.74 3.71
C GLN A 189 5.63 25.92 4.41
N PHE A 190 4.40 26.34 4.25
CA PHE A 190 3.25 25.58 4.73
C PHE A 190 2.04 25.70 3.80
N ASP A 191 1.17 24.72 3.92
CA ASP A 191 -0.15 24.68 3.32
C ASP A 191 -1.20 24.36 4.38
N ASP A 192 -2.37 24.97 4.27
CA ASP A 192 -3.49 24.72 5.19
C ASP A 192 -4.54 23.82 4.52
N CYS A 193 -5.21 22.99 5.31
CA CYS A 193 -6.31 22.15 4.86
C CYS A 193 -7.36 21.95 5.95
N GLU A 194 -8.59 21.63 5.53
CA GLU A 194 -9.66 21.30 6.48
C GLU A 194 -9.49 19.89 7.07
N LYS A 195 -9.05 18.94 6.24
CA LYS A 195 -8.79 17.56 6.63
C LYS A 195 -7.40 17.13 6.18
N CYS A 196 -6.76 16.30 6.98
CA CYS A 196 -5.46 15.73 6.65
C CYS A 196 -5.51 14.20 6.78
N ILE A 197 -5.13 13.50 5.70
CA ILE A 197 -4.97 12.04 5.68
C ILE A 197 -3.48 11.74 5.71
N VAL A 198 -3.04 10.96 6.71
CA VAL A 198 -1.64 10.55 6.84
C VAL A 198 -1.47 9.10 6.44
N SER A 199 -0.74 8.86 5.35
CA SER A 199 -0.54 7.55 4.72
C SER A 199 0.93 7.27 4.39
N VAL A 200 1.83 7.56 5.32
CA VAL A 200 3.28 7.55 5.13
C VAL A 200 3.95 6.17 5.13
N GLY A 201 3.21 5.12 5.42
CA GLY A 201 3.73 3.75 5.44
C GLY A 201 4.84 3.52 6.49
N ARG A 202 5.55 2.39 6.35
CA ARG A 202 6.59 2.00 7.32
C ARG A 202 7.81 2.91 7.31
N SER A 203 8.17 3.46 6.18
CA SER A 203 9.30 4.41 6.09
C SER A 203 9.07 5.69 6.87
N GLY A 204 7.80 6.11 7.00
CA GLY A 204 7.39 7.28 7.78
C GLY A 204 7.03 7.01 9.24
N SER A 205 7.21 5.79 9.75
CA SER A 205 6.76 5.40 11.10
C SER A 205 7.32 6.28 12.22
N LYS A 206 8.62 6.60 12.16
CA LYS A 206 9.27 7.49 13.16
C LYS A 206 8.72 8.92 13.11
N TRP A 207 8.45 9.42 11.91
CA TRP A 207 7.82 10.72 11.73
C TRP A 207 6.39 10.71 12.27
N MET A 208 5.62 9.66 11.98
CA MET A 208 4.25 9.51 12.49
C MET A 208 4.21 9.38 14.01
N GLU A 209 5.15 8.67 14.62
CA GLU A 209 5.29 8.59 16.10
C GLU A 209 5.51 9.99 16.71
N LYS A 210 6.36 10.82 16.06
CA LYS A 210 6.58 12.21 16.47
C LYS A 210 5.27 13.01 16.38
N VAL A 211 4.56 12.93 15.26
CA VAL A 211 3.26 13.61 15.05
C VAL A 211 2.24 13.19 16.11
N CYS A 212 2.10 11.89 16.37
CA CYS A 212 1.19 11.38 17.39
C CYS A 212 1.52 11.96 18.77
N ARG A 213 2.81 12.03 19.13
CA ARG A 213 3.26 12.60 20.40
C ARG A 213 2.94 14.10 20.53
N GLU A 214 3.24 14.86 19.48
CA GLU A 214 2.99 16.30 19.43
C GLU A 214 1.49 16.63 19.48
N MET A 215 0.68 15.84 18.78
CA MET A 215 -0.78 15.98 18.77
C MET A 215 -1.49 15.27 19.92
N LYS A 216 -0.75 14.64 20.84
CA LYS A 216 -1.27 13.88 22.00
C LYS A 216 -2.22 12.74 21.60
N ILE A 217 -1.95 12.10 20.46
CA ILE A 217 -2.68 10.92 19.99
C ILE A 217 -2.07 9.70 20.69
N PRO A 218 -2.86 8.90 21.43
CA PRO A 218 -2.35 7.71 22.09
C PRO A 218 -1.91 6.67 21.08
N THR A 219 -0.78 6.01 21.35
CA THR A 219 -0.24 4.93 20.51
C THR A 219 -0.01 3.68 21.36
N SER A 220 -0.10 2.51 20.72
CA SER A 220 0.24 1.23 21.32
C SER A 220 1.15 0.44 20.39
N SER A 221 1.97 -0.46 20.95
CA SER A 221 2.81 -1.36 20.17
C SER A 221 1.97 -2.40 19.47
N ASN A 222 2.25 -2.63 18.19
CA ASN A 222 1.64 -3.71 17.43
C ASN A 222 2.35 -5.06 17.71
N ARG A 223 1.64 -6.15 17.40
CA ARG A 223 2.25 -7.48 17.35
C ARG A 223 3.27 -7.53 16.22
N VAL A 224 4.32 -8.31 16.43
CA VAL A 224 5.38 -8.56 15.44
C VAL A 224 5.50 -10.06 15.25
N ASP A 225 5.46 -10.51 14.00
CA ASP A 225 5.74 -11.89 13.63
C ASP A 225 7.25 -12.03 13.38
N ILE A 226 7.84 -13.05 14.01
CA ILE A 226 9.24 -13.40 13.81
C ILE A 226 9.28 -14.80 13.19
N GLY A 227 10.04 -14.97 12.11
CA GLY A 227 10.14 -16.23 11.40
C GLY A 227 11.47 -16.39 10.67
N VAL A 228 11.69 -17.59 10.15
CA VAL A 228 12.84 -17.94 9.31
C VAL A 228 12.38 -18.02 7.86
N ARG A 229 13.10 -17.32 6.96
CA ARG A 229 12.92 -17.50 5.54
C ARG A 229 13.67 -18.76 5.08
N VAL A 230 12.94 -19.67 4.42
CA VAL A 230 13.51 -20.90 3.85
C VAL A 230 13.37 -20.80 2.33
N GLU A 231 14.45 -21.05 1.61
CA GLU A 231 14.47 -21.13 0.14
C GLU A 231 14.74 -22.57 -0.25
N ILE A 232 13.94 -23.09 -1.16
CA ILE A 232 14.02 -24.46 -1.69
C ILE A 232 13.76 -24.43 -3.19
N PRO A 233 14.24 -25.43 -3.96
CA PRO A 233 13.93 -25.55 -5.38
C PRO A 233 12.42 -25.54 -5.64
N ALA A 234 11.99 -24.81 -6.67
CA ALA A 234 10.58 -24.62 -7.00
C ALA A 234 9.86 -25.97 -7.28
N GLU A 235 10.57 -26.94 -7.83
CA GLU A 235 10.06 -28.28 -8.17
C GLU A 235 9.51 -29.02 -6.95
N ILE A 236 10.09 -28.79 -5.76
CA ILE A 236 9.66 -29.45 -4.51
C ILE A 236 8.26 -28.97 -4.10
N PHE A 237 7.95 -27.69 -4.33
CA PHE A 237 6.68 -27.04 -3.93
C PHE A 237 5.71 -26.82 -5.08
N SER A 238 6.07 -27.15 -6.33
CA SER A 238 5.24 -26.93 -7.52
C SER A 238 3.83 -27.49 -7.36
N HIS A 239 3.68 -28.67 -6.75
CA HIS A 239 2.38 -29.29 -6.51
C HIS A 239 1.42 -28.43 -5.66
N LEU A 240 1.95 -27.49 -4.88
CA LEU A 240 1.18 -26.55 -4.05
C LEU A 240 1.09 -25.19 -4.72
N THR A 241 2.21 -24.65 -5.23
CA THR A 241 2.29 -23.31 -5.78
C THR A 241 1.56 -23.17 -7.12
N ASP A 242 1.51 -24.23 -7.92
CA ASP A 242 0.76 -24.24 -9.20
C ASP A 242 -0.75 -24.18 -8.98
N GLU A 243 -1.26 -24.72 -7.86
CA GLU A 243 -2.67 -24.71 -7.52
C GLU A 243 -3.07 -23.45 -6.73
N LEU A 244 -2.30 -23.11 -5.68
CA LEU A 244 -2.64 -22.06 -4.72
C LEU A 244 -1.84 -20.77 -4.89
N TYR A 245 -0.79 -20.79 -5.72
CA TYR A 245 0.25 -19.77 -5.83
C TYR A 245 0.94 -19.51 -4.48
N GLU A 246 0.18 -19.11 -3.47
CA GLU A 246 0.62 -18.87 -2.10
C GLU A 246 -0.43 -19.39 -1.11
N SER A 247 0.02 -19.95 -0.01
CA SER A 247 -0.87 -20.42 1.06
C SER A 247 -0.26 -20.13 2.43
N LYS A 248 -1.15 -19.90 3.42
CA LYS A 248 -0.76 -19.87 4.84
C LYS A 248 -1.35 -21.07 5.55
N ILE A 249 -0.44 -21.86 6.13
CA ILE A 249 -0.77 -23.07 6.87
C ILE A 249 -0.31 -22.85 8.32
N VAL A 250 -1.16 -23.11 9.28
CA VAL A 250 -0.93 -22.96 10.72
C VAL A 250 -1.30 -24.24 11.45
#